data_2927ac1584fb5ac604c5d3817bc759ca
#
_entry.id   2927ac1584fb5ac604c5d3817bc759ca
#
_cell.length_a   1.000
_cell.length_b   1.000
_cell.length_c   1.000
_cell.angle_alpha   90.00
_cell.angle_beta   90.00
_cell.angle_gamma   90.00
#
_symmetry.space_group_name_H-M   'P 1'
#
loop_
_entity.id
_entity.type
_entity.pdbx_description
1 polymer ?
#
loop_
_entity_poly.entity_id
_entity_poly.type
_entity_poly.pdbx_seq_one_letter_code
_entity_poly.pdbx_strand_id
1 'polypeptide(L)'
;MWIKNGYRLAKKKKNNNYLFSKERNEKFDVIKNEFYKNKLLTDYLNIKGYKSFQSGKWWLGSWEEGKFDGGMTHGDFARQGRHGDEGLKIGREGLNPIFDFIDQTQEDGDPFFVWYAPFLPHTPHDPPQELLDKYIKLAPSEPVAKYWAMCEWFDKTVGDLMNYLKEKSLDENTLIIY
;
A
#
# COMPACT_ATOMS: atom_id res chain seq x y z
N MET A 1 -10.31 15.73 17.12
CA MET A 1 -10.46 17.16 16.72
C MET A 1 -10.00 17.45 15.28
N TRP A 2 -9.00 16.76 14.76
CA TRP A 2 -8.43 16.93 13.41
C TRP A 2 -9.36 16.49 12.26
N ILE A 3 -10.10 15.40 12.43
CA ILE A 3 -10.98 14.84 11.39
C ILE A 3 -12.18 15.75 11.08
N LYS A 4 -12.69 16.48 12.07
CA LYS A 4 -13.84 17.38 11.88
C LYS A 4 -13.51 18.63 11.04
N ASN A 5 -12.29 19.15 11.13
CA ASN A 5 -11.88 20.35 10.38
C ASN A 5 -11.56 20.04 8.91
N GLY A 6 -10.94 18.90 8.62
CA GLY A 6 -10.69 18.45 7.24
C GLY A 6 -12.00 18.18 6.47
N TYR A 7 -12.98 17.58 7.12
CA TYR A 7 -14.27 17.27 6.52
C TYR A 7 -15.14 18.52 6.27
N ARG A 8 -15.04 19.54 7.13
CA ARG A 8 -15.74 20.82 6.94
C ARG A 8 -15.17 21.66 5.79
N LEU A 9 -13.86 21.62 5.57
CA LEU A 9 -13.22 22.32 4.45
C LEU A 9 -13.58 21.67 3.10
N ALA A 10 -13.68 20.34 3.03
CA ALA A 10 -14.11 19.62 1.83
C ALA A 10 -15.59 19.90 1.47
N LYS A 11 -16.47 20.07 2.45
CA LYS A 11 -17.88 20.40 2.20
C LYS A 11 -18.11 21.84 1.72
N LYS A 12 -17.22 22.78 2.01
CA LYS A 12 -17.37 24.20 1.64
C LYS A 12 -16.94 24.52 0.22
N LYS A 13 -16.14 23.67 -0.45
CA LYS A 13 -15.71 23.89 -1.83
C LYS A 13 -16.14 22.71 -2.71
N LYS A 14 -17.30 22.86 -3.35
CA LYS A 14 -17.85 21.97 -4.39
C LYS A 14 -17.01 21.93 -5.70
N ASN A 15 -15.71 22.24 -5.65
CA ASN A 15 -14.85 22.31 -6.83
C ASN A 15 -13.81 21.20 -6.76
N ASN A 16 -13.87 20.26 -7.70
CA ASN A 16 -12.87 19.19 -7.92
C ASN A 16 -11.42 19.73 -8.02
N ASN A 17 -11.25 20.99 -8.42
CA ASN A 17 -9.97 21.66 -8.52
C ASN A 17 -9.26 21.89 -7.17
N TYR A 18 -9.96 21.77 -6.03
CA TYR A 18 -9.30 21.94 -4.72
C TYR A 18 -8.34 20.79 -4.39
N LEU A 19 -8.64 19.57 -4.82
CA LEU A 19 -7.77 18.40 -4.55
C LEU A 19 -6.38 18.53 -5.20
N PHE A 20 -6.27 19.35 -6.23
CA PHE A 20 -5.02 19.62 -6.96
C PHE A 20 -4.58 21.07 -6.81
N SER A 21 -5.17 21.83 -5.87
CA SER A 21 -4.83 23.25 -5.69
C SER A 21 -3.48 23.41 -5.01
N LYS A 22 -2.77 24.50 -5.39
CA LYS A 22 -1.51 24.90 -4.75
C LYS A 22 -1.65 25.02 -3.22
N GLU A 23 -2.73 25.66 -2.74
CA GLU A 23 -3.03 25.82 -1.30
C GLU A 23 -3.08 24.46 -0.56
N ARG A 24 -3.66 23.44 -1.19
CA ARG A 24 -3.74 22.10 -0.57
C ARG A 24 -2.39 21.42 -0.54
N ASN A 25 -1.62 21.54 -1.61
CA ASN A 25 -0.28 20.95 -1.69
C ASN A 25 0.64 21.59 -0.64
N GLU A 26 0.62 22.92 -0.49
CA GLU A 26 1.37 23.63 0.55
C GLU A 26 1.00 23.14 1.97
N LYS A 27 -0.30 22.93 2.25
CA LYS A 27 -0.76 22.39 3.53
C LYS A 27 -0.33 20.94 3.72
N PHE A 28 -0.34 20.14 2.68
CA PHE A 28 0.13 18.77 2.72
C PHE A 28 1.63 18.70 2.98
N ASP A 29 2.41 19.57 2.33
CA ASP A 29 3.85 19.65 2.55
C ASP A 29 4.21 20.05 3.98
N VAL A 30 3.45 20.96 4.59
CA VAL A 30 3.61 21.28 6.01
C VAL A 30 3.39 20.05 6.90
N ILE A 31 2.31 19.30 6.67
CA ILE A 31 2.00 18.09 7.45
C ILE A 31 3.08 17.03 7.25
N LYS A 32 3.50 16.82 6.01
CA LYS A 32 4.54 15.88 5.64
C LYS A 32 5.87 16.23 6.31
N ASN A 33 6.28 17.49 6.24
CA ASN A 33 7.51 17.96 6.85
C ASN A 33 7.50 17.82 8.39
N GLU A 34 6.37 18.09 9.05
CA GLU A 34 6.24 17.86 10.50
C GLU A 34 6.30 16.37 10.85
N PHE A 35 5.71 15.49 10.04
CA PHE A 35 5.76 14.06 10.27
C PHE A 35 7.20 13.53 10.17
N TYR A 36 7.93 13.93 9.13
CA TYR A 36 9.30 13.46 8.87
C TYR A 36 10.38 14.05 9.80
N LYS A 37 10.02 14.97 10.72
CA LYS A 37 10.89 15.34 11.85
C LYS A 37 11.04 14.22 12.87
N ASN A 38 10.10 13.27 12.89
CA ASN A 38 10.16 12.12 13.77
C ASN A 38 10.96 10.99 13.15
N LYS A 39 11.53 10.14 13.99
CA LYS A 39 12.12 8.90 13.53
C LYS A 39 11.02 7.92 13.09
N LEU A 40 11.20 7.34 11.93
CA LEU A 40 10.32 6.32 11.38
C LEU A 40 10.80 4.92 11.77
N LEU A 41 9.95 3.92 11.58
CA LEU A 41 10.34 2.52 11.74
C LEU A 41 11.54 2.17 10.84
N THR A 42 11.54 2.67 9.60
CA THR A 42 12.63 2.51 8.64
C THR A 42 13.97 3.05 9.15
N ASP A 43 13.99 4.18 9.89
CA ASP A 43 15.22 4.68 10.51
C ASP A 43 15.83 3.68 11.51
N TYR A 44 14.99 3.01 12.30
CA TYR A 44 15.45 2.04 13.29
C TYR A 44 15.89 0.73 12.63
N LEU A 45 15.18 0.30 11.61
CA LEU A 45 15.51 -0.91 10.86
C LEU A 45 16.81 -0.74 10.07
N ASN A 46 17.01 0.41 9.42
CA ASN A 46 18.23 0.73 8.69
C ASN A 46 19.48 0.71 9.61
N ILE A 47 19.37 1.21 10.85
CA ILE A 47 20.46 1.11 11.85
C ILE A 47 20.82 -0.35 12.18
N LYS A 48 19.85 -1.26 12.01
CA LYS A 48 20.05 -2.71 12.26
C LYS A 48 20.42 -3.48 11.00
N GLY A 49 20.68 -2.80 9.89
CA GLY A 49 21.07 -3.40 8.62
C GLY A 49 19.93 -4.00 7.80
N TYR A 50 18.68 -3.78 8.20
CA TYR A 50 17.55 -4.22 7.38
C TYR A 50 17.48 -3.43 6.08
N LYS A 51 17.22 -4.15 4.99
CA LYS A 51 16.76 -3.57 3.73
C LYS A 51 15.23 -3.50 3.73
N SER A 52 14.69 -2.43 3.20
CA SER A 52 13.26 -2.17 3.31
C SER A 52 12.63 -1.85 1.95
N PHE A 53 11.44 -2.43 1.70
CA PHE A 53 10.68 -2.24 0.47
C PHE A 53 9.25 -1.80 0.74
N GLN A 54 8.85 -0.70 0.10
CA GLN A 54 7.49 -0.17 0.20
C GLN A 54 6.66 -0.60 -1.00
N SER A 55 5.48 -1.19 -0.76
CA SER A 55 4.50 -1.50 -1.81
C SER A 55 3.09 -1.13 -1.38
N GLY A 56 2.27 -0.75 -2.36
CA GLY A 56 0.90 -0.34 -2.10
C GLY A 56 0.79 1.10 -1.60
N LYS A 57 -0.15 1.32 -0.71
CA LYS A 57 -0.48 2.66 -0.20
C LYS A 57 0.62 3.24 0.66
N TRP A 58 1.02 4.45 0.32
CA TRP A 58 1.86 5.30 1.15
C TRP A 58 1.32 6.74 1.10
N TRP A 59 0.93 7.31 2.25
CA TRP A 59 0.12 8.51 2.29
C TRP A 59 0.90 9.82 2.34
N LEU A 60 2.19 9.77 2.62
CA LEU A 60 3.00 10.93 2.95
C LEU A 60 4.17 11.12 1.97
N GLY A 61 3.89 11.11 0.69
CA GLY A 61 4.89 11.33 -0.33
C GLY A 61 5.38 10.04 -0.98
N SER A 62 6.68 9.93 -1.21
CA SER A 62 7.30 8.79 -1.88
C SER A 62 7.90 7.78 -0.90
N TRP A 63 8.29 6.62 -1.42
CA TRP A 63 9.01 5.60 -0.63
C TRP A 63 10.37 6.13 -0.15
N GLU A 64 11.05 6.98 -0.93
CA GLU A 64 12.32 7.61 -0.55
C GLU A 64 12.13 8.54 0.67
N GLU A 65 11.05 9.34 0.68
CA GLU A 65 10.69 10.17 1.83
C GLU A 65 10.38 9.31 3.06
N GLY A 66 9.79 8.12 2.85
CA GLY A 66 9.57 7.09 3.88
C GLY A 66 10.84 6.37 4.32
N LYS A 67 12.00 6.70 3.70
CA LYS A 67 13.32 6.13 4.00
C LYS A 67 13.41 4.61 3.81
N PHE A 68 12.64 4.10 2.85
CA PHE A 68 12.79 2.73 2.37
C PHE A 68 14.00 2.65 1.41
N ASP A 69 14.58 1.47 1.26
CA ASP A 69 15.68 1.21 0.32
C ASP A 69 15.18 1.01 -1.11
N GLY A 70 13.92 0.60 -1.26
CA GLY A 70 13.23 0.46 -2.53
C GLY A 70 11.72 0.62 -2.35
N GLY A 71 11.01 0.86 -3.45
CA GLY A 71 9.57 0.97 -3.36
C GLY A 71 8.87 1.32 -4.66
N MET A 72 7.55 1.29 -4.61
CA MET A 72 6.68 1.46 -5.77
C MET A 72 5.93 2.79 -5.79
N THR A 73 5.75 3.44 -4.63
CA THR A 73 4.96 4.68 -4.52
C THR A 73 5.87 5.90 -4.60
N HIS A 74 5.71 6.70 -5.64
CA HIS A 74 6.54 7.88 -5.91
C HIS A 74 5.96 9.20 -5.38
N GLY A 75 4.72 9.17 -4.87
CA GLY A 75 4.06 10.37 -4.33
C GLY A 75 3.63 11.37 -5.39
N ASP A 76 3.60 10.99 -6.66
CA ASP A 76 3.23 11.85 -7.78
C ASP A 76 1.70 12.04 -7.87
N PHE A 77 1.23 13.21 -7.48
CA PHE A 77 -0.20 13.55 -7.55
C PHE A 77 -0.79 13.49 -8.96
N ALA A 78 0.01 13.71 -10.01
CA ALA A 78 -0.43 13.60 -11.40
C ALA A 78 -0.71 12.14 -11.80
N ARG A 79 -0.09 11.19 -11.12
CA ARG A 79 -0.27 9.74 -11.28
C ARG A 79 -1.16 9.11 -10.21
N GLN A 80 -2.07 9.87 -9.61
CA GLN A 80 -2.88 9.42 -8.47
C GLN A 80 -2.07 9.15 -7.18
N GLY A 81 -0.87 9.65 -7.08
CA GLY A 81 0.12 9.41 -6.03
C GLY A 81 -0.28 9.73 -4.60
N ARG A 82 -1.49 10.26 -4.40
CA ARG A 82 -2.06 10.42 -3.08
C ARG A 82 -2.24 9.08 -2.34
N HIS A 83 -2.43 8.00 -3.08
CA HIS A 83 -2.73 6.68 -2.52
C HIS A 83 -1.66 5.64 -2.83
N GLY A 84 -0.70 5.98 -3.69
CA GLY A 84 0.37 5.07 -3.97
C GLY A 84 0.71 4.83 -5.44
N ASP A 85 0.22 5.64 -6.40
CA ASP A 85 0.54 5.57 -7.84
C ASP A 85 0.87 4.13 -8.35
N GLU A 86 2.12 3.85 -8.74
CA GLU A 86 2.56 2.51 -9.16
C GLU A 86 2.37 1.45 -8.06
N GLY A 87 2.48 1.86 -6.79
CA GLY A 87 2.24 0.97 -5.66
C GLY A 87 0.84 0.37 -5.63
N LEU A 88 -0.16 1.02 -6.25
CA LEU A 88 -1.53 0.50 -6.29
C LEU A 88 -1.70 -0.77 -7.14
N LYS A 89 -0.72 -1.09 -7.97
CA LYS A 89 -0.69 -2.28 -8.81
C LYS A 89 -0.42 -3.54 -8.01
N ILE A 90 0.31 -3.42 -6.89
CA ILE A 90 0.67 -4.58 -6.08
C ILE A 90 -0.57 -5.37 -5.63
N GLY A 91 -0.51 -6.67 -5.72
CA GLY A 91 -1.61 -7.59 -5.44
C GLY A 91 -2.61 -7.74 -6.60
N ARG A 92 -2.92 -6.67 -7.36
CA ARG A 92 -3.75 -6.75 -8.57
C ARG A 92 -2.97 -7.30 -9.77
N GLU A 93 -1.72 -6.88 -9.92
CA GLU A 93 -0.82 -7.31 -11.01
C GLU A 93 0.25 -8.32 -10.51
N GLY A 94 -0.01 -8.95 -9.35
CA GLY A 94 0.90 -9.93 -8.73
C GLY A 94 1.77 -9.33 -7.63
N LEU A 95 2.73 -10.13 -7.15
CA LEU A 95 3.62 -9.82 -6.03
C LEU A 95 5.10 -9.81 -6.43
N ASN A 96 5.41 -9.96 -7.71
CA ASN A 96 6.80 -10.07 -8.20
C ASN A 96 7.73 -8.98 -7.67
N PRO A 97 7.35 -7.68 -7.61
CA PRO A 97 8.24 -6.67 -7.05
C PRO A 97 8.68 -6.94 -5.60
N ILE A 98 7.82 -7.59 -4.81
CA ILE A 98 8.15 -8.01 -3.43
C ILE A 98 9.07 -9.23 -3.46
N PHE A 99 8.76 -10.22 -4.30
CA PHE A 99 9.55 -11.45 -4.42
C PHE A 99 10.96 -11.17 -4.90
N ASP A 100 11.10 -10.36 -5.95
CA ASP A 100 12.39 -9.94 -6.49
C ASP A 100 13.23 -9.20 -5.44
N PHE A 101 12.60 -8.31 -4.66
CA PHE A 101 13.28 -7.62 -3.56
C PHE A 101 13.75 -8.58 -2.46
N ILE A 102 12.90 -9.53 -2.03
CA ILE A 102 13.28 -10.51 -1.01
C ILE A 102 14.41 -11.39 -1.51
N ASP A 103 14.32 -11.89 -2.76
CA ASP A 103 15.37 -12.73 -3.34
C ASP A 103 16.71 -11.99 -3.39
N GLN A 104 16.74 -10.76 -3.89
CA GLN A 104 17.96 -9.97 -3.93
C GLN A 104 18.53 -9.74 -2.53
N THR A 105 17.69 -9.40 -1.57
CA THR A 105 18.12 -9.14 -0.18
C THR A 105 18.70 -10.40 0.46
N GLN A 106 18.13 -11.59 0.18
CA GLN A 106 18.64 -12.86 0.66
C GLN A 106 19.99 -13.23 0.00
N GLU A 107 20.17 -12.96 -1.29
CA GLU A 107 21.44 -13.13 -2.00
C GLU A 107 22.54 -12.27 -1.39
N ASP A 108 22.20 -11.05 -0.98
CA ASP A 108 23.12 -10.10 -0.32
C ASP A 108 23.41 -10.48 1.15
N GLY A 109 22.62 -11.39 1.75
CA GLY A 109 22.75 -11.82 3.14
C GLY A 109 22.19 -10.83 4.16
N ASP A 110 21.36 -9.89 3.73
CA ASP A 110 20.76 -8.86 4.56
C ASP A 110 19.37 -9.28 5.10
N PRO A 111 18.95 -8.84 6.29
CA PRO A 111 17.59 -8.98 6.73
C PRO A 111 16.67 -8.00 6.00
N PHE A 112 15.41 -8.38 5.75
CA PHE A 112 14.46 -7.57 5.02
C PHE A 112 13.27 -7.09 5.86
N PHE A 113 12.70 -5.96 5.43
CA PHE A 113 11.41 -5.45 5.86
C PHE A 113 10.55 -5.11 4.64
N VAL A 114 9.38 -5.71 4.54
CA VAL A 114 8.41 -5.42 3.48
C VAL A 114 7.19 -4.72 4.04
N TRP A 115 6.87 -3.56 3.49
CA TRP A 115 5.59 -2.88 3.70
C TRP A 115 4.64 -3.28 2.57
N TYR A 116 3.68 -4.16 2.88
CA TYR A 116 2.65 -4.61 1.94
C TYR A 116 1.30 -3.99 2.28
N ALA A 117 0.92 -2.95 1.58
CA ALA A 117 -0.34 -2.22 1.80
C ALA A 117 -1.14 -2.09 0.48
N PRO A 118 -1.66 -3.20 -0.07
CA PRO A 118 -2.30 -3.19 -1.38
C PRO A 118 -3.56 -2.33 -1.41
N PHE A 119 -3.98 -1.96 -2.63
CA PHE A 119 -5.20 -1.19 -2.82
C PHE A 119 -6.47 -2.07 -2.70
N LEU A 120 -6.32 -3.38 -2.75
CA LEU A 120 -7.40 -4.33 -2.46
C LEU A 120 -7.89 -4.17 -1.01
N PRO A 121 -9.18 -4.29 -0.74
CA PRO A 121 -10.33 -4.49 -1.64
C PRO A 121 -11.00 -3.19 -2.11
N HIS A 122 -10.27 -2.07 -2.20
CA HIS A 122 -10.83 -0.77 -2.60
C HIS A 122 -11.36 -0.78 -4.03
N THR A 123 -12.27 0.14 -4.35
CA THR A 123 -12.79 0.36 -5.72
C THR A 123 -11.67 0.71 -6.72
N PRO A 124 -11.79 0.34 -8.01
CA PRO A 124 -12.94 -0.32 -8.64
C PRO A 124 -13.09 -1.76 -8.14
N HIS A 125 -14.35 -2.22 -7.99
CA HIS A 125 -14.64 -3.62 -7.66
C HIS A 125 -14.70 -4.43 -8.96
N ASP A 126 -13.56 -4.89 -9.39
CA ASP A 126 -13.28 -5.62 -10.63
C ASP A 126 -12.56 -6.95 -10.34
N PRO A 127 -13.13 -7.83 -9.49
CA PRO A 127 -12.48 -9.06 -9.13
C PRO A 127 -12.34 -10.00 -10.33
N PRO A 128 -11.40 -10.96 -10.30
CA PRO A 128 -11.38 -12.06 -11.24
C PRO A 128 -12.75 -12.75 -11.34
N GLN A 129 -13.15 -13.13 -12.54
CA GLN A 129 -14.49 -13.67 -12.79
C GLN A 129 -14.76 -14.94 -11.96
N GLU A 130 -13.77 -15.79 -11.77
CA GLU A 130 -13.86 -16.99 -10.93
C GLU A 130 -14.32 -16.67 -9.49
N LEU A 131 -13.77 -15.61 -8.90
CA LEU A 131 -14.15 -15.18 -7.56
C LEU A 131 -15.54 -14.55 -7.55
N LEU A 132 -15.89 -13.78 -8.57
CA LEU A 132 -17.23 -13.23 -8.69
C LEU A 132 -18.29 -14.33 -8.80
N ASP A 133 -18.07 -15.36 -9.62
CA ASP A 133 -18.98 -16.48 -9.82
C ASP A 133 -19.27 -17.26 -8.53
N LYS A 134 -18.28 -17.33 -7.63
CA LYS A 134 -18.43 -17.91 -6.30
C LYS A 134 -19.43 -17.12 -5.46
N TYR A 135 -19.34 -15.80 -5.47
CA TYR A 135 -20.11 -14.94 -4.56
C TYR A 135 -21.43 -14.44 -5.13
N ILE A 136 -21.60 -14.41 -6.45
CA ILE A 136 -22.82 -13.87 -7.09
C ILE A 136 -24.09 -14.62 -6.67
N LYS A 137 -23.97 -15.88 -6.33
CA LYS A 137 -25.10 -16.74 -5.88
C LYS A 137 -25.37 -16.65 -4.39
N LEU A 138 -24.43 -16.10 -3.61
CA LEU A 138 -24.49 -16.07 -2.16
C LEU A 138 -24.83 -14.67 -1.62
N ALA A 139 -24.45 -13.64 -2.35
CA ALA A 139 -24.58 -12.27 -1.91
C ALA A 139 -25.99 -11.71 -2.16
N PRO A 140 -26.47 -10.78 -1.33
CA PRO A 140 -27.77 -10.16 -1.50
C PRO A 140 -27.88 -9.26 -2.74
N SER A 141 -26.76 -8.87 -3.36
CA SER A 141 -26.71 -8.09 -4.59
C SER A 141 -25.35 -8.19 -5.27
N GLU A 142 -25.27 -7.90 -6.56
CA GLU A 142 -24.03 -7.93 -7.33
C GLU A 142 -22.93 -7.01 -6.77
N PRO A 143 -23.18 -5.76 -6.35
CA PRO A 143 -22.15 -4.93 -5.73
C PRO A 143 -21.54 -5.56 -4.46
N VAL A 144 -22.37 -6.23 -3.66
CA VAL A 144 -21.88 -6.96 -2.47
C VAL A 144 -21.08 -8.18 -2.85
N ALA A 145 -21.53 -8.95 -3.86
CA ALA A 145 -20.76 -10.09 -4.38
C ALA A 145 -19.37 -9.66 -4.88
N LYS A 146 -19.31 -8.56 -5.63
CA LYS A 146 -18.04 -7.98 -6.08
C LYS A 146 -17.13 -7.62 -4.92
N TYR A 147 -17.66 -6.97 -3.89
CA TYR A 147 -16.85 -6.61 -2.73
C TYR A 147 -16.33 -7.84 -1.98
N TRP A 148 -17.16 -8.88 -1.77
CA TRP A 148 -16.71 -10.12 -1.14
C TRP A 148 -15.63 -10.82 -1.96
N ALA A 149 -15.78 -10.85 -3.28
CA ALA A 149 -14.77 -11.37 -4.18
C ALA A 149 -13.45 -10.58 -4.12
N MET A 150 -13.52 -9.25 -3.96
CA MET A 150 -12.33 -8.42 -3.74
C MET A 150 -11.64 -8.74 -2.40
N CYS A 151 -12.41 -9.03 -1.35
CA CYS A 151 -11.85 -9.42 -0.05
C CYS A 151 -11.13 -10.77 -0.14
N GLU A 152 -11.73 -11.76 -0.82
CA GLU A 152 -11.04 -13.04 -1.05
C GLU A 152 -9.82 -12.88 -1.94
N TRP A 153 -9.88 -12.00 -2.94
CA TRP A 153 -8.69 -11.72 -3.75
C TRP A 153 -7.55 -11.15 -2.92
N PHE A 154 -7.86 -10.22 -2.01
CA PHE A 154 -6.86 -9.72 -1.06
C PHE A 154 -6.27 -10.84 -0.20
N ASP A 155 -7.11 -11.67 0.39
CA ASP A 155 -6.71 -12.81 1.23
C ASP A 155 -5.80 -13.78 0.45
N LYS A 156 -6.14 -14.09 -0.80
CA LYS A 156 -5.28 -14.88 -1.70
C LYS A 156 -3.89 -14.28 -1.87
N THR A 157 -3.78 -12.96 -2.04
CA THR A 157 -2.45 -12.32 -2.18
C THR A 157 -1.60 -12.43 -0.92
N VAL A 158 -2.24 -12.39 0.26
CA VAL A 158 -1.55 -12.66 1.53
C VAL A 158 -1.11 -14.14 1.59
N GLY A 159 -1.98 -15.05 1.19
CA GLY A 159 -1.67 -16.48 1.08
C GLY A 159 -0.49 -16.76 0.14
N ASP A 160 -0.44 -16.09 -1.02
CA ASP A 160 0.66 -16.21 -1.98
C ASP A 160 1.99 -15.74 -1.38
N LEU A 161 1.97 -14.61 -0.64
CA LEU A 161 3.17 -14.12 0.04
C LEU A 161 3.63 -15.10 1.13
N MET A 162 2.70 -15.65 1.91
CA MET A 162 3.03 -16.66 2.94
C MET A 162 3.60 -17.94 2.35
N ASN A 163 3.02 -18.42 1.25
CA ASN A 163 3.52 -19.59 0.54
C ASN A 163 4.92 -19.34 -0.01
N TYR A 164 5.17 -18.17 -0.59
CA TYR A 164 6.49 -17.78 -1.08
C TYR A 164 7.55 -17.80 0.04
N LEU A 165 7.25 -17.21 1.21
CA LEU A 165 8.16 -17.25 2.35
C LEU A 165 8.46 -18.68 2.79
N LYS A 166 7.45 -19.56 2.78
CA LYS A 166 7.61 -20.97 3.11
C LYS A 166 8.44 -21.74 2.09
N GLU A 167 8.20 -21.53 0.80
CA GLU A 167 9.00 -22.13 -0.28
C GLU A 167 10.47 -21.75 -0.22
N LYS A 168 10.75 -20.52 0.23
CA LYS A 168 12.12 -20.02 0.47
C LYS A 168 12.70 -20.40 1.84
N SER A 169 11.92 -21.12 2.70
CA SER A 169 12.31 -21.46 4.08
C SER A 169 12.60 -20.22 4.95
N LEU A 170 11.86 -19.13 4.72
CA LEU A 170 11.98 -17.87 5.44
C LEU A 170 10.87 -17.65 6.48
N ASP A 171 9.81 -18.44 6.45
CA ASP A 171 8.60 -18.30 7.27
C ASP A 171 8.88 -18.43 8.78
N GLU A 172 9.78 -19.34 9.18
CA GLU A 172 10.13 -19.54 10.59
C GLU A 172 10.98 -18.40 11.17
N ASN A 173 11.63 -17.58 10.31
CA ASN A 173 12.49 -16.46 10.73
C ASN A 173 11.93 -15.09 10.26
N THR A 174 10.66 -15.03 9.91
CA THR A 174 10.00 -13.80 9.48
C THR A 174 8.84 -13.47 10.40
N LEU A 175 8.89 -12.30 11.05
CA LEU A 175 7.76 -11.77 11.82
C LEU A 175 6.74 -11.15 10.87
N ILE A 176 5.50 -11.64 10.92
CA ILE A 176 4.39 -11.10 10.15
C ILE A 176 3.47 -10.33 11.09
N ILE A 177 3.20 -9.08 10.73
CA ILE A 177 2.29 -8.20 11.47
C ILE A 177 1.12 -7.86 10.55
N TYR A 178 -0.08 -8.29 10.97
CA TYR A 178 -1.32 -8.10 10.24
C TYR A 178 -2.25 -7.15 10.99
#